data_e76c94034c05f6eba6ad57b298235c04
#
_entry.id   e76c94034c05f6eba6ad57b298235c04
#
_cell.length_a   1.000
_cell.length_b   1.000
_cell.length_c   1.000
_cell.angle_alpha   90.00
_cell.angle_beta   90.00
_cell.angle_gamma   90.00
#
_symmetry.space_group_name_H-M   'P 1'
#
loop_
_entity.id
_entity.type
_entity.pdbx_description
1 polymer ?
#
loop_
_entity_poly.entity_id
_entity_poly.type
_entity_poly.pdbx_seq_one_letter_code
_entity_poly.pdbx_strand_id
1 'polypeptide(L)'
;MTEKPSESPVEIKDGKLIHSKVTDKINSKIEKGALCKANAIVVHQTGGANADSSLSSYNKGANGAHFLIDKDGSIFQTARITQKCWHVGNIRSRCSTLQSCSAEEMKEIKAILFKKGETYAIRIKNLSRHEIAKAYPDRYPTNEDSVGIEIVGRFDAASNAYEVVNKQQNDSLTWLIGALQSKLSITPDDIYRHPEVSYKQASEAKTAQWQ
;
A
#
# COMPACT_ATOMS: atom_id res chain seq x y z
N MET A 1 -17.47 -27.77 24.79
CA MET A 1 -17.12 -27.08 23.54
C MET A 1 -17.64 -25.66 23.67
N THR A 2 -16.77 -24.69 23.94
CA THR A 2 -17.16 -23.27 23.99
C THR A 2 -17.24 -22.79 22.54
N GLU A 3 -18.43 -22.47 22.08
CA GLU A 3 -18.62 -21.80 20.79
C GLU A 3 -17.80 -20.51 20.79
N LYS A 4 -16.92 -20.39 19.78
CA LYS A 4 -16.21 -19.14 19.52
C LYS A 4 -17.27 -18.08 19.19
N PRO A 5 -17.29 -16.91 19.86
CA PRO A 5 -18.25 -15.88 19.52
C PRO A 5 -18.17 -15.60 18.01
N SER A 6 -19.31 -15.65 17.32
CA SER A 6 -19.37 -15.31 15.90
C SER A 6 -18.93 -13.86 15.76
N GLU A 7 -17.79 -13.62 15.04
CA GLU A 7 -17.40 -12.25 14.73
C GLU A 7 -18.51 -11.58 13.92
N SER A 8 -18.81 -10.32 14.24
CA SER A 8 -19.77 -9.52 13.48
C SER A 8 -19.40 -9.51 11.99
N PRO A 9 -20.37 -9.57 11.07
CA PRO A 9 -20.07 -9.53 9.65
C PRO A 9 -19.40 -8.20 9.29
N VAL A 10 -18.37 -8.26 8.44
CA VAL A 10 -17.74 -7.09 7.86
C VAL A 10 -18.67 -6.50 6.80
N GLU A 11 -18.93 -5.21 6.85
CA GLU A 11 -19.70 -4.47 5.84
C GLU A 11 -18.90 -3.30 5.28
N ILE A 12 -19.21 -2.89 4.05
CA ILE A 12 -18.73 -1.63 3.47
C ILE A 12 -19.94 -0.74 3.22
N LYS A 13 -19.94 0.44 3.87
CA LYS A 13 -20.96 1.45 3.68
C LYS A 13 -20.30 2.80 3.43
N ASP A 14 -20.65 3.45 2.33
CA ASP A 14 -20.10 4.76 1.92
C ASP A 14 -18.56 4.80 1.92
N GLY A 15 -17.93 3.71 1.49
CA GLY A 15 -16.47 3.56 1.47
C GLY A 15 -15.84 3.30 2.84
N LYS A 16 -16.64 3.13 3.89
CA LYS A 16 -16.17 2.78 5.24
C LYS A 16 -16.33 1.28 5.47
N LEU A 17 -15.32 0.67 6.07
CA LEU A 17 -15.34 -0.69 6.56
C LEU A 17 -15.95 -0.68 7.97
N ILE A 18 -17.14 -1.24 8.11
CA ILE A 18 -17.91 -1.25 9.37
C ILE A 18 -17.64 -2.55 10.10
N HIS A 19 -16.90 -2.47 11.19
CA HIS A 19 -16.63 -3.58 12.10
C HIS A 19 -16.05 -3.05 13.41
N SER A 20 -16.24 -3.76 14.53
CA SER A 20 -15.75 -3.35 15.87
C SER A 20 -14.23 -3.23 15.99
N LYS A 21 -13.48 -3.93 15.14
CA LYS A 21 -12.01 -3.86 15.09
C LYS A 21 -11.49 -2.59 14.38
N VAL A 22 -12.34 -1.81 13.71
CA VAL A 22 -11.92 -0.66 12.90
C VAL A 22 -12.45 0.63 13.50
N THR A 23 -11.54 1.54 13.84
CA THR A 23 -11.87 2.87 14.32
C THR A 23 -11.89 3.86 13.15
N ASP A 24 -12.99 4.59 13.00
CA ASP A 24 -13.11 5.66 11.99
C ASP A 24 -12.23 6.87 12.35
N LYS A 25 -11.25 7.15 11.51
CA LYS A 25 -10.36 8.31 11.55
C LYS A 25 -10.22 8.94 10.17
N ILE A 26 -11.28 8.85 9.35
CA ILE A 26 -11.27 9.38 7.99
C ILE A 26 -10.90 10.85 7.96
N ASN A 27 -9.97 11.18 7.08
CA ASN A 27 -9.45 12.52 6.86
C ASN A 27 -9.51 12.88 5.37
N SER A 28 -10.42 13.77 5.02
CA SER A 28 -10.61 14.19 3.62
C SER A 28 -9.38 14.85 2.99
N LYS A 29 -8.43 15.35 3.80
CA LYS A 29 -7.20 15.98 3.28
C LYS A 29 -6.26 15.01 2.57
N ILE A 30 -6.33 13.71 2.90
CA ILE A 30 -5.55 12.66 2.22
C ILE A 30 -6.33 11.98 1.10
N GLU A 31 -7.64 12.20 0.98
CA GLU A 31 -8.47 11.74 -0.12
C GLU A 31 -8.20 12.60 -1.37
N LYS A 32 -7.84 11.98 -2.49
CA LYS A 32 -7.36 12.64 -3.72
C LYS A 32 -8.24 12.36 -4.94
N GLY A 33 -9.53 12.19 -4.72
CA GLY A 33 -10.53 11.90 -5.75
C GLY A 33 -10.96 10.45 -5.77
N ALA A 34 -11.90 10.11 -6.65
CA ALA A 34 -12.52 8.78 -6.69
C ALA A 34 -11.53 7.66 -7.00
N LEU A 35 -11.65 6.56 -6.27
CA LEU A 35 -11.10 5.25 -6.58
C LEU A 35 -12.21 4.40 -7.16
N CYS A 36 -12.23 4.23 -8.48
CA CYS A 36 -13.32 3.52 -9.17
C CYS A 36 -13.33 2.02 -8.89
N LYS A 37 -12.13 1.42 -8.79
CA LYS A 37 -11.95 0.00 -8.49
C LYS A 37 -10.60 -0.22 -7.81
N ALA A 38 -10.62 -0.89 -6.68
CA ALA A 38 -9.40 -1.40 -6.06
C ALA A 38 -9.05 -2.76 -6.67
N ASN A 39 -7.91 -2.84 -7.35
CA ASN A 39 -7.39 -4.08 -7.92
C ASN A 39 -6.37 -4.75 -7.00
N ALA A 40 -5.76 -4.00 -6.08
CA ALA A 40 -4.67 -4.50 -5.24
C ALA A 40 -4.65 -3.85 -3.85
N ILE A 41 -3.88 -4.46 -2.95
CA ILE A 41 -3.49 -3.89 -1.65
C ILE A 41 -1.98 -3.65 -1.66
N VAL A 42 -1.54 -2.49 -1.17
CA VAL A 42 -0.12 -2.18 -0.96
C VAL A 42 0.13 -1.92 0.52
N VAL A 43 1.02 -2.70 1.11
CA VAL A 43 1.40 -2.65 2.52
C VAL A 43 2.67 -1.84 2.70
N HIS A 44 2.62 -0.88 3.63
CA HIS A 44 3.66 0.12 3.93
C HIS A 44 4.09 0.05 5.39
N GLN A 45 5.21 0.71 5.72
CA GLN A 45 5.54 1.13 7.08
C GLN A 45 5.76 2.63 7.16
N THR A 46 5.22 3.26 8.22
CA THR A 46 5.13 4.72 8.35
C THR A 46 6.48 5.44 8.50
N GLY A 47 7.53 4.76 8.97
CA GLY A 47 8.76 5.41 9.46
C GLY A 47 8.58 6.15 10.79
N GLY A 48 7.36 6.28 11.29
CA GLY A 48 6.98 6.97 12.52
C GLY A 48 6.92 6.07 13.76
N ALA A 49 6.83 6.69 14.94
CA ALA A 49 6.88 5.99 16.22
C ALA A 49 5.54 5.42 16.67
N ASN A 50 4.42 6.05 16.30
CA ASN A 50 3.06 5.74 16.74
C ASN A 50 2.05 6.25 15.71
N ALA A 51 0.78 5.82 15.86
CA ALA A 51 -0.30 6.24 14.97
C ALA A 51 -0.58 7.75 15.05
N ASP A 52 -0.48 8.37 16.23
CA ASP A 52 -0.78 9.80 16.42
C ASP A 52 0.11 10.69 15.55
N SER A 53 1.38 10.32 15.36
CA SER A 53 2.31 11.06 14.50
C SER A 53 1.86 11.03 13.03
N SER A 54 1.38 9.88 12.54
CA SER A 54 0.84 9.71 11.19
C SER A 54 -0.48 10.47 11.02
N LEU A 55 -1.42 10.33 11.97
CA LEU A 55 -2.70 11.04 11.96
C LEU A 55 -2.51 12.56 11.98
N SER A 56 -1.55 13.05 12.79
CA SER A 56 -1.19 14.48 12.82
C SER A 56 -0.64 14.96 11.47
N SER A 57 0.17 14.13 10.79
CA SER A 57 0.69 14.41 9.45
C SER A 57 -0.43 14.49 8.42
N TYR A 58 -1.38 13.56 8.46
CA TYR A 58 -2.56 13.56 7.60
C TYR A 58 -3.42 14.80 7.79
N ASN A 59 -3.57 15.29 9.03
CA ASN A 59 -4.26 16.54 9.33
C ASN A 59 -3.60 17.78 8.70
N LYS A 60 -2.31 17.70 8.39
CA LYS A 60 -1.57 18.73 7.64
C LYS A 60 -1.63 18.56 6.12
N GLY A 61 -2.34 17.54 5.64
CA GLY A 61 -2.49 17.26 4.21
C GLY A 61 -1.31 16.50 3.58
N ALA A 62 -0.51 15.81 4.39
CA ALA A 62 0.52 14.89 3.90
C ALA A 62 -0.08 13.75 3.06
N ASN A 63 0.79 13.01 2.38
CA ASN A 63 0.39 11.74 1.78
C ASN A 63 -0.02 10.73 2.86
N GLY A 64 -0.94 9.83 2.54
CA GLY A 64 -1.44 8.84 3.48
C GLY A 64 -2.05 7.65 2.78
N ALA A 65 -2.44 6.65 3.55
CA ALA A 65 -3.07 5.43 3.08
C ALA A 65 -4.52 5.32 3.59
N HIS A 66 -5.23 4.26 3.20
CA HIS A 66 -6.62 4.05 3.58
C HIS A 66 -6.77 3.51 5.00
N PHE A 67 -5.79 2.75 5.44
CA PHE A 67 -5.74 2.17 6.79
C PHE A 67 -4.39 2.40 7.44
N LEU A 68 -4.40 2.47 8.77
CA LEU A 68 -3.23 2.58 9.62
C LEU A 68 -3.35 1.56 10.76
N ILE A 69 -2.31 0.76 10.99
CA ILE A 69 -2.25 -0.22 12.09
C ILE A 69 -1.20 0.24 13.09
N ASP A 70 -1.61 0.49 14.34
CA ASP A 70 -0.69 0.89 15.40
C ASP A 70 0.05 -0.31 15.99
N LYS A 71 1.02 -0.05 16.88
CA LYS A 71 1.87 -1.07 17.51
C LYS A 71 1.11 -2.03 18.42
N ASP A 72 -0.02 -1.61 18.98
CA ASP A 72 -0.91 -2.46 19.78
C ASP A 72 -1.90 -3.29 18.94
N GLY A 73 -1.82 -3.17 17.60
CA GLY A 73 -2.73 -3.82 16.67
C GLY A 73 -4.02 -3.04 16.40
N SER A 74 -4.24 -1.86 16.99
CA SER A 74 -5.40 -1.02 16.69
C SER A 74 -5.44 -0.64 15.22
N ILE A 75 -6.62 -0.80 14.58
CA ILE A 75 -6.84 -0.50 13.16
C ILE A 75 -7.63 0.81 13.05
N PHE A 76 -7.09 1.77 12.32
CA PHE A 76 -7.74 3.02 11.98
C PHE A 76 -8.02 3.06 10.48
N GLN A 77 -9.27 3.36 10.09
CA GLN A 77 -9.55 3.72 8.71
C GLN A 77 -9.35 5.23 8.54
N THR A 78 -8.43 5.63 7.69
CA THR A 78 -7.95 7.01 7.51
C THR A 78 -8.43 7.66 6.23
N ALA A 79 -8.88 6.85 5.25
CA ALA A 79 -9.58 7.33 4.05
C ALA A 79 -10.64 6.31 3.61
N ARG A 80 -11.65 6.78 2.88
CA ARG A 80 -12.65 5.90 2.28
C ARG A 80 -12.01 5.06 1.19
N ILE A 81 -12.36 3.78 1.13
CA ILE A 81 -11.86 2.87 0.07
C ILE A 81 -12.42 3.20 -1.33
N THR A 82 -13.37 4.11 -1.42
CA THR A 82 -13.87 4.69 -2.67
C THR A 82 -13.13 5.96 -3.09
N GLN A 83 -12.13 6.37 -2.31
CA GLN A 83 -11.29 7.53 -2.58
C GLN A 83 -9.83 7.09 -2.70
N LYS A 84 -9.12 7.60 -3.68
CA LYS A 84 -7.70 7.33 -3.82
C LYS A 84 -6.86 8.11 -2.80
N CYS A 85 -5.76 7.51 -2.37
CA CYS A 85 -4.72 8.15 -1.57
C CYS A 85 -3.39 8.16 -2.33
N TRP A 86 -2.52 9.10 -2.03
CA TRP A 86 -1.17 9.13 -2.59
C TRP A 86 -0.23 8.33 -1.68
N HIS A 87 -0.02 7.05 -2.00
CA HIS A 87 0.82 6.15 -1.22
C HIS A 87 1.83 5.33 -2.04
N VAL A 88 1.59 5.11 -3.34
CA VAL A 88 2.45 4.22 -4.16
C VAL A 88 3.69 4.92 -4.70
N GLY A 89 3.55 6.13 -5.25
CA GLY A 89 4.67 6.85 -5.90
C GLY A 89 4.99 6.31 -7.29
N ASN A 90 6.29 6.35 -7.66
CA ASN A 90 6.75 5.88 -8.97
C ASN A 90 6.85 4.36 -9.00
N ILE A 91 6.06 3.70 -9.84
CA ILE A 91 6.06 2.23 -9.94
C ILE A 91 7.26 1.71 -10.74
N ARG A 92 7.67 0.48 -10.40
CA ARG A 92 8.66 -0.31 -11.15
C ARG A 92 8.02 -0.89 -12.41
N SER A 93 8.83 -1.35 -13.34
CA SER A 93 8.32 -2.21 -14.42
C SER A 93 8.07 -3.61 -13.89
N ARG A 94 6.81 -4.07 -13.98
CA ARG A 94 6.40 -5.39 -13.50
C ARG A 94 7.07 -6.50 -14.29
N CYS A 95 7.01 -6.43 -15.62
CA CYS A 95 7.64 -7.46 -16.46
C CYS A 95 9.16 -7.53 -16.24
N SER A 96 9.84 -6.39 -16.02
CA SER A 96 11.27 -6.38 -15.73
C SER A 96 11.59 -7.03 -14.37
N THR A 97 10.77 -6.77 -13.35
CA THR A 97 10.94 -7.39 -12.02
C THR A 97 10.70 -8.89 -12.07
N LEU A 98 9.70 -9.34 -12.83
CA LEU A 98 9.34 -10.76 -13.00
C LEU A 98 10.15 -11.49 -14.10
N GLN A 99 11.07 -10.78 -14.78
CA GLN A 99 11.87 -11.31 -15.90
C GLN A 99 11.01 -11.88 -17.04
N SER A 100 9.85 -11.26 -17.29
CA SER A 100 8.84 -11.71 -18.26
C SER A 100 8.61 -10.74 -19.41
N CYS A 101 9.42 -9.65 -19.51
CA CYS A 101 9.28 -8.71 -20.62
C CYS A 101 9.58 -9.38 -21.97
N SER A 102 8.85 -8.98 -23.03
CA SER A 102 9.26 -9.22 -24.40
C SER A 102 10.59 -8.51 -24.72
N ALA A 103 11.21 -8.90 -25.83
CA ALA A 103 12.44 -8.24 -26.27
C ALA A 103 12.22 -6.73 -26.57
N GLU A 104 11.08 -6.41 -27.16
CA GLU A 104 10.66 -5.06 -27.48
C GLU A 104 10.45 -4.21 -26.21
N GLU A 105 9.66 -4.70 -25.25
CA GLU A 105 9.44 -4.02 -23.96
C GLU A 105 10.76 -3.78 -23.22
N MET A 106 11.62 -4.79 -23.17
CA MET A 106 12.94 -4.66 -22.54
C MET A 106 13.82 -3.62 -23.23
N LYS A 107 13.74 -3.49 -24.56
CA LYS A 107 14.43 -2.46 -25.32
C LYS A 107 13.93 -1.05 -24.96
N GLU A 108 12.60 -0.88 -24.86
CA GLU A 108 12.00 0.40 -24.47
C GLU A 108 12.36 0.79 -23.04
N ILE A 109 12.26 -0.14 -22.08
CA ILE A 109 12.66 0.06 -20.68
C ILE A 109 14.12 0.49 -20.57
N LYS A 110 15.03 -0.21 -21.29
CA LYS A 110 16.45 0.13 -21.33
C LYS A 110 16.68 1.51 -21.94
N ALA A 111 15.96 1.87 -22.99
CA ALA A 111 16.07 3.20 -23.62
C ALA A 111 15.69 4.32 -22.64
N ILE A 112 14.68 4.10 -21.80
CA ILE A 112 14.29 5.05 -20.75
C ILE A 112 15.36 5.10 -19.62
N LEU A 113 15.75 3.93 -19.10
CA LEU A 113 16.64 3.85 -17.93
C LEU A 113 18.07 4.33 -18.20
N PHE A 114 18.56 4.20 -19.45
CA PHE A 114 19.91 4.58 -19.83
C PHE A 114 19.96 5.85 -20.68
N LYS A 115 18.89 6.63 -20.71
CA LYS A 115 18.83 7.86 -21.47
C LYS A 115 19.90 8.85 -21.00
N LYS A 116 20.80 9.23 -21.91
CA LYS A 116 21.89 10.19 -21.64
C LYS A 116 21.32 11.58 -21.34
N GLY A 117 21.96 12.31 -20.45
CA GLY A 117 21.56 13.67 -20.08
C GLY A 117 20.42 13.77 -19.07
N GLU A 118 19.78 12.66 -18.68
CA GLU A 118 18.75 12.65 -17.63
C GLU A 118 19.30 12.12 -16.30
N THR A 119 18.84 12.72 -15.19
CA THR A 119 19.15 12.22 -13.84
C THR A 119 18.42 10.90 -13.57
N TYR A 120 18.91 10.13 -12.60
CA TYR A 120 18.24 8.88 -12.18
C TYR A 120 16.75 9.13 -11.82
N ALA A 121 16.46 10.19 -11.06
CA ALA A 121 15.09 10.51 -10.65
C ALA A 121 14.17 10.80 -11.86
N ILE A 122 14.66 11.49 -12.89
CA ILE A 122 13.91 11.75 -14.13
C ILE A 122 13.64 10.44 -14.86
N ARG A 123 14.65 9.58 -15.00
CA ARG A 123 14.53 8.29 -15.68
C ARG A 123 13.50 7.36 -14.97
N ILE A 124 13.54 7.30 -13.64
CA ILE A 124 12.54 6.54 -12.86
C ILE A 124 11.14 7.11 -13.04
N LYS A 125 10.97 8.43 -13.03
CA LYS A 125 9.67 9.07 -13.29
C LYS A 125 9.16 8.76 -14.71
N ASN A 126 10.04 8.77 -15.70
CA ASN A 126 9.69 8.45 -17.08
C ASN A 126 9.32 6.98 -17.24
N LEU A 127 10.06 6.06 -16.58
CA LEU A 127 9.71 4.65 -16.55
C LEU A 127 8.35 4.42 -15.89
N SER A 128 8.11 5.05 -14.74
CA SER A 128 6.82 4.96 -14.08
C SER A 128 5.66 5.42 -14.98
N ARG A 129 5.83 6.52 -15.74
CA ARG A 129 4.81 6.97 -16.70
C ARG A 129 4.58 5.97 -17.84
N HIS A 130 5.66 5.36 -18.35
CA HIS A 130 5.55 4.31 -19.36
C HIS A 130 4.75 3.11 -18.83
N GLU A 131 5.06 2.65 -17.62
CA GLU A 131 4.35 1.54 -16.98
C GLU A 131 2.87 1.87 -16.67
N ILE A 132 2.57 3.08 -16.18
CA ILE A 132 1.19 3.51 -15.86
C ILE A 132 0.28 3.50 -17.09
N ALA A 133 0.82 3.66 -18.29
CA ALA A 133 0.05 3.59 -19.52
C ALA A 133 -0.49 2.18 -19.85
N LYS A 134 0.05 1.14 -19.21
CA LYS A 134 -0.42 -0.25 -19.35
C LYS A 134 -1.65 -0.49 -18.48
N ALA A 135 -2.48 -1.46 -18.86
CA ALA A 135 -3.57 -1.93 -17.99
C ALA A 135 -3.04 -2.78 -16.83
N TYR A 136 -3.75 -2.80 -15.70
CA TYR A 136 -3.53 -3.82 -14.67
C TYR A 136 -4.16 -5.15 -15.16
N PRO A 137 -3.49 -6.30 -15.00
CA PRO A 137 -2.30 -6.58 -14.20
C PRO A 137 -0.96 -6.56 -14.96
N ASP A 138 -0.86 -6.02 -16.17
CA ASP A 138 0.41 -5.96 -16.92
C ASP A 138 1.42 -5.00 -16.29
N ARG A 139 0.98 -4.16 -15.39
CA ARG A 139 1.79 -3.28 -14.53
C ARG A 139 1.53 -3.53 -13.04
N TYR A 140 2.37 -2.99 -12.20
CA TYR A 140 2.08 -2.88 -10.76
C TYR A 140 0.92 -1.91 -10.48
N PRO A 141 0.22 -2.07 -9.33
CA PRO A 141 -0.84 -1.15 -8.92
C PRO A 141 -0.30 0.27 -8.70
N THR A 142 -1.19 1.24 -8.83
CA THR A 142 -0.95 2.66 -8.64
C THR A 142 -1.90 3.22 -7.58
N ASN A 143 -1.80 4.53 -7.30
CA ASN A 143 -2.78 5.22 -6.45
C ASN A 143 -4.21 5.17 -7.02
N GLU A 144 -4.37 4.94 -8.32
CA GLU A 144 -5.66 4.96 -9.01
C GLU A 144 -6.44 3.64 -8.85
N ASP A 145 -5.78 2.56 -8.40
CA ASP A 145 -6.35 1.22 -8.38
C ASP A 145 -5.87 0.35 -7.21
N SER A 146 -5.40 0.95 -6.12
CA SER A 146 -5.00 0.20 -4.92
C SER A 146 -5.46 0.81 -3.62
N VAL A 147 -5.67 -0.07 -2.63
CA VAL A 147 -5.85 0.28 -1.22
C VAL A 147 -4.50 0.21 -0.50
N GLY A 148 -4.11 1.29 0.18
CA GLY A 148 -2.90 1.31 0.99
C GLY A 148 -3.18 0.99 2.46
N ILE A 149 -2.31 0.20 3.08
CA ILE A 149 -2.30 -0.08 4.52
C ILE A 149 -0.93 0.32 5.07
N GLU A 150 -0.89 1.28 5.99
CA GLU A 150 0.30 1.67 6.72
C GLU A 150 0.41 0.92 8.04
N ILE A 151 1.57 0.37 8.34
CA ILE A 151 1.89 -0.25 9.64
C ILE A 151 2.83 0.69 10.38
N VAL A 152 2.53 1.06 11.60
CA VAL A 152 3.42 1.90 12.41
C VAL A 152 4.74 1.16 12.67
N GLY A 153 5.83 1.80 12.30
CA GLY A 153 7.18 1.26 12.54
C GLY A 153 8.23 2.30 12.16
N ARG A 154 9.18 2.55 13.07
CA ARG A 154 10.27 3.51 12.84
C ARG A 154 11.21 3.01 11.76
N PHE A 155 11.76 3.95 11.02
CA PHE A 155 12.96 3.70 10.23
C PHE A 155 14.19 4.12 11.02
N ASP A 156 15.10 3.18 11.22
CA ASP A 156 16.41 3.45 11.85
C ASP A 156 17.45 3.69 10.75
N ALA A 157 17.95 4.92 10.70
CA ALA A 157 18.96 5.32 9.72
C ALA A 157 20.34 4.65 9.97
N ALA A 158 20.65 4.27 11.21
CA ALA A 158 21.93 3.65 11.53
C ALA A 158 22.00 2.21 10.99
N SER A 159 20.93 1.44 11.15
CA SER A 159 20.83 0.08 10.60
C SER A 159 20.28 0.05 9.17
N ASN A 160 19.83 1.19 8.64
CA ASN A 160 19.16 1.31 7.35
C ASN A 160 17.94 0.37 7.22
N ALA A 161 17.18 0.20 8.27
CA ALA A 161 16.10 -0.74 8.37
C ALA A 161 14.87 -0.19 9.10
N TYR A 162 13.69 -0.70 8.72
CA TYR A 162 12.47 -0.50 9.48
C TYR A 162 12.41 -1.46 10.68
N GLU A 163 11.74 -1.02 11.75
CA GLU A 163 11.40 -1.88 12.88
C GLU A 163 10.67 -3.15 12.42
N VAL A 164 10.87 -4.25 13.13
CA VAL A 164 10.15 -5.51 12.89
C VAL A 164 8.66 -5.30 13.20
N VAL A 165 7.79 -5.71 12.28
CA VAL A 165 6.35 -5.75 12.50
C VAL A 165 6.05 -6.80 13.56
N ASN A 166 5.40 -6.39 14.64
CA ASN A 166 5.15 -7.29 15.77
C ASN A 166 3.93 -8.20 15.53
N LYS A 167 3.72 -9.15 16.46
CA LYS A 167 2.62 -10.12 16.34
C LYS A 167 1.24 -9.46 16.28
N GLN A 168 0.97 -8.48 17.13
CA GLN A 168 -0.33 -7.81 17.20
C GLN A 168 -0.64 -7.07 15.87
N GLN A 169 0.37 -6.44 15.29
CA GLN A 169 0.25 -5.80 13.99
C GLN A 169 0.00 -6.82 12.87
N ASN A 170 0.71 -7.96 12.88
CA ASN A 170 0.52 -9.02 11.89
C ASN A 170 -0.86 -9.69 12.01
N ASP A 171 -1.34 -9.93 13.22
CA ASP A 171 -2.69 -10.47 13.47
C ASP A 171 -3.76 -9.52 12.91
N SER A 172 -3.61 -8.21 13.16
CA SER A 172 -4.51 -7.17 12.65
C SER A 172 -4.42 -7.00 11.13
N LEU A 173 -3.22 -7.07 10.57
CA LEU A 173 -2.99 -7.01 9.12
C LEU A 173 -3.65 -8.20 8.41
N THR A 174 -3.45 -9.42 8.92
CA THR A 174 -4.07 -10.64 8.39
C THR A 174 -5.59 -10.53 8.37
N TRP A 175 -6.17 -10.08 9.50
CA TRP A 175 -7.61 -9.87 9.58
C TRP A 175 -8.11 -8.81 8.59
N LEU A 176 -7.44 -7.65 8.53
CA LEU A 176 -7.84 -6.55 7.66
C LEU A 176 -7.75 -6.93 6.17
N ILE A 177 -6.65 -7.57 5.77
CA ILE A 177 -6.47 -8.05 4.40
C ILE A 177 -7.58 -9.06 4.03
N GLY A 178 -7.87 -10.05 4.89
CA GLY A 178 -8.95 -10.99 4.66
C GLY A 178 -10.31 -10.31 4.51
N ALA A 179 -10.59 -9.30 5.35
CA ALA A 179 -11.80 -8.48 5.26
C ALA A 179 -11.90 -7.74 3.92
N LEU A 180 -10.82 -7.08 3.48
CA LEU A 180 -10.77 -6.35 2.20
C LEU A 180 -10.88 -7.29 1.00
N GLN A 181 -10.18 -8.42 1.00
CA GLN A 181 -10.26 -9.43 -0.06
C GLN A 181 -11.69 -9.94 -0.25
N SER A 182 -12.39 -10.24 0.86
CA SER A 182 -13.77 -10.74 0.81
C SER A 182 -14.77 -9.73 0.23
N LYS A 183 -14.45 -8.43 0.26
CA LYS A 183 -15.35 -7.34 -0.18
C LYS A 183 -14.96 -6.70 -1.51
N LEU A 184 -13.68 -6.73 -1.86
CA LEU A 184 -13.16 -6.04 -3.05
C LEU A 184 -12.74 -6.99 -4.17
N SER A 185 -12.91 -8.32 -3.98
CA SER A 185 -12.49 -9.36 -4.94
C SER A 185 -11.00 -9.27 -5.30
N ILE A 186 -10.16 -8.87 -4.33
CA ILE A 186 -8.70 -8.82 -4.47
C ILE A 186 -8.16 -10.23 -4.18
N THR A 187 -7.31 -10.75 -5.05
CA THR A 187 -6.71 -12.08 -4.87
C THR A 187 -5.44 -12.01 -4.00
N PRO A 188 -4.96 -13.13 -3.44
CA PRO A 188 -3.69 -13.17 -2.70
C PRO A 188 -2.50 -12.66 -3.51
N ASP A 189 -2.51 -12.86 -4.84
CA ASP A 189 -1.44 -12.43 -5.75
C ASP A 189 -1.44 -10.91 -6.02
N ASP A 190 -2.50 -10.21 -5.58
CA ASP A 190 -2.66 -8.76 -5.75
C ASP A 190 -2.32 -7.98 -4.47
N ILE A 191 -1.60 -8.62 -3.54
CA ILE A 191 -1.14 -8.00 -2.29
C ILE A 191 0.37 -7.86 -2.31
N TYR A 192 0.84 -6.62 -2.18
CA TYR A 192 2.24 -6.26 -2.37
C TYR A 192 2.81 -5.52 -1.16
N ARG A 193 4.10 -5.71 -0.89
CA ARG A 193 4.87 -4.75 -0.09
C ARG A 193 5.28 -3.57 -0.97
N HIS A 194 5.30 -2.39 -0.40
CA HIS A 194 5.61 -1.16 -1.15
C HIS A 194 6.92 -1.23 -1.98
N PRO A 195 8.04 -1.79 -1.48
CA PRO A 195 9.27 -1.91 -2.26
C PRO A 195 9.19 -2.86 -3.46
N GLU A 196 8.22 -3.78 -3.50
CA GLU A 196 7.99 -4.65 -4.65
C GLU A 196 7.42 -3.86 -5.82
N VAL A 197 6.54 -2.90 -5.51
CA VAL A 197 5.79 -2.09 -6.47
C VAL A 197 6.58 -0.85 -6.91
N SER A 198 7.31 -0.22 -5.99
CA SER A 198 7.86 1.12 -6.15
C SER A 198 9.33 1.20 -5.70
N TYR A 199 10.01 2.30 -6.02
CA TYR A 199 11.41 2.55 -5.66
C TYR A 199 11.51 3.06 -4.22
N LYS A 200 11.39 2.14 -3.27
CA LYS A 200 11.41 2.39 -1.83
C LYS A 200 12.47 1.58 -1.12
N GLN A 201 12.63 1.84 0.18
CA GLN A 201 13.58 1.14 1.04
C GLN A 201 13.21 -0.35 1.13
N ALA A 202 14.13 -1.24 0.81
CA ALA A 202 13.87 -2.68 0.72
C ALA A 202 13.42 -3.33 2.03
N SER A 203 13.68 -2.69 3.18
CA SER A 203 13.24 -3.16 4.50
C SER A 203 11.82 -2.72 4.87
N GLU A 204 11.17 -1.81 4.10
CA GLU A 204 9.81 -1.35 4.36
C GLU A 204 8.83 -2.53 4.25
N ALA A 205 8.06 -2.75 5.30
CA ALA A 205 7.11 -3.86 5.45
C ALA A 205 7.69 -5.27 5.21
N LYS A 206 9.02 -5.43 5.24
CA LYS A 206 9.69 -6.71 4.95
C LYS A 206 9.25 -7.84 5.89
N THR A 207 8.97 -7.52 7.16
CA THR A 207 8.56 -8.48 8.19
C THR A 207 7.06 -8.54 8.40
N ALA A 208 6.27 -7.81 7.58
CA ALA A 208 4.82 -7.93 7.59
C ALA A 208 4.37 -9.30 7.07
N GLN A 209 3.41 -9.92 7.77
CA GLN A 209 2.85 -11.24 7.48
C GLN A 209 1.33 -11.13 7.44
N TRP A 210 0.70 -11.77 6.46
CA TRP A 210 -0.77 -11.76 6.27
C TRP A 210 -1.32 -13.09 5.73
N GLN A 211 -0.46 -14.13 5.72
CA GLN A 211 -0.83 -15.51 5.34
C GLN A 211 -0.62 -16.45 6.53
#